data_f0dd05d6a91c4ca1d32c77b97b77e66d
#
_entry.id   f0dd05d6a91c4ca1d32c77b97b77e66d
#
_cell.length_a   1.000
_cell.length_b   1.000
_cell.length_c   1.000
_cell.angle_alpha   90.00
_cell.angle_beta   90.00
_cell.angle_gamma   90.00
#
_symmetry.space_group_name_H-M   'P 1'
#
loop_
_entity.id
_entity.type
_entity.pdbx_description
1 polymer ?
#
loop_
_entity_poly.entity_id
_entity_poly.type
_entity_poly.pdbx_seq_one_letter_code
_entity_poly.pdbx_strand_id
1 'polypeptide(L)'
;MSKKSTPKVLKVKDELPNEKFDNIHDNLPQMPSLTLIIGSVRSGKSNLLVNFFCNEDFYKDKFDTVKIVSTTLHTDNKGKILNKHFDCVDHYDDQIIEDIKKGQSQFEDNDRPTYALVMDDVLTKDFSKNNAVSFFSTRFRHYIDCYIIAVQSFRAVSGMIRNNATNITKC
;
A
#
# COMPACT_ATOMS: atom_id res chain seq x y z
N MET A 1 -33.57 -35.98 -24.81
CA MET A 1 -33.15 -34.62 -24.33
C MET A 1 -32.05 -34.81 -23.27
N SER A 2 -30.81 -34.56 -23.62
CA SER A 2 -29.66 -34.65 -22.70
C SER A 2 -29.71 -33.50 -21.70
N LYS A 3 -29.86 -33.77 -20.39
CA LYS A 3 -29.73 -32.76 -19.33
C LYS A 3 -28.28 -32.32 -19.29
N LYS A 4 -27.98 -31.11 -19.77
CA LYS A 4 -26.69 -30.47 -19.55
C LYS A 4 -26.51 -30.25 -18.05
N SER A 5 -25.52 -30.92 -17.44
CA SER A 5 -25.20 -30.75 -16.04
C SER A 5 -24.62 -29.34 -15.86
N THR A 6 -25.03 -28.63 -14.81
CA THR A 6 -24.47 -27.33 -14.44
C THR A 6 -22.98 -27.51 -14.13
N PRO A 7 -22.08 -26.66 -14.69
CA PRO A 7 -20.66 -26.74 -14.37
C PRO A 7 -20.40 -26.58 -12.87
N LYS A 8 -19.63 -27.49 -12.28
CA LYS A 8 -19.17 -27.36 -10.89
C LYS A 8 -17.97 -26.46 -10.83
N VAL A 9 -18.09 -25.37 -10.10
CA VAL A 9 -16.94 -24.51 -9.79
C VAL A 9 -16.10 -25.21 -8.72
N LEU A 10 -14.83 -25.45 -9.02
CA LEU A 10 -13.88 -25.96 -8.05
C LEU A 10 -13.52 -24.81 -7.08
N LYS A 11 -13.68 -25.05 -5.77
CA LYS A 11 -13.12 -24.19 -4.74
C LYS A 11 -11.64 -24.49 -4.64
N VAL A 12 -10.80 -23.60 -5.16
CA VAL A 12 -9.38 -23.59 -4.88
C VAL A 12 -9.24 -22.98 -3.48
N LYS A 13 -8.55 -23.65 -2.56
CA LYS A 13 -8.15 -23.00 -1.31
C LYS A 13 -7.07 -22.00 -1.67
N ASP A 14 -7.31 -20.73 -1.38
CA ASP A 14 -6.24 -19.76 -1.36
C ASP A 14 -5.19 -20.23 -0.36
N GLU A 15 -3.93 -20.16 -0.75
CA GLU A 15 -2.83 -20.46 0.15
C GLU A 15 -2.91 -19.55 1.37
N LEU A 16 -2.59 -20.09 2.53
CA LEU A 16 -2.84 -19.55 3.86
C LEU A 16 -2.43 -18.07 4.00
N PRO A 17 -3.19 -17.28 4.76
CA PRO A 17 -2.77 -15.94 5.12
C PRO A 17 -1.40 -15.99 5.77
N ASN A 18 -0.56 -15.04 5.43
CA ASN A 18 0.76 -14.90 6.00
C ASN A 18 0.63 -14.70 7.52
N GLU A 19 1.07 -15.68 8.32
CA GLU A 19 1.00 -15.69 9.78
C GLU A 19 1.62 -14.43 10.42
N LYS A 20 2.50 -13.73 9.68
CA LYS A 20 3.10 -12.46 10.11
C LYS A 20 2.09 -11.36 10.39
N PHE A 21 0.89 -11.45 9.81
CA PHE A 21 -0.20 -10.49 10.00
C PHE A 21 -1.33 -10.99 10.89
N ASP A 22 -1.12 -12.10 11.58
CA ASP A 22 -2.04 -12.52 12.62
C ASP A 22 -2.16 -11.42 13.69
N ASN A 23 -3.38 -11.21 14.18
CA ASN A 23 -3.71 -10.19 15.17
C ASN A 23 -3.73 -8.72 14.66
N ILE A 24 -3.97 -8.49 13.38
CA ILE A 24 -4.42 -7.16 12.92
C ILE A 24 -5.89 -7.00 13.33
N HIS A 25 -6.21 -5.84 13.92
CA HIS A 25 -7.58 -5.52 14.33
C HIS A 25 -8.54 -5.59 13.11
N ASP A 26 -9.71 -6.20 13.27
CA ASP A 26 -10.68 -6.45 12.19
C ASP A 26 -11.13 -5.19 11.43
N ASN A 27 -11.07 -4.02 12.07
CA ASN A 27 -11.43 -2.74 11.45
C ASN A 27 -10.29 -2.13 10.59
N LEU A 28 -9.11 -2.76 10.57
CA LEU A 28 -7.98 -2.32 9.75
C LEU A 28 -7.94 -3.11 8.44
N PRO A 29 -7.42 -2.53 7.36
CA PRO A 29 -7.13 -3.27 6.15
C PRO A 29 -6.30 -4.53 6.40
N GLN A 30 -6.83 -5.68 6.02
CA GLN A 30 -6.11 -6.95 6.13
C GLN A 30 -5.09 -7.08 4.98
N MET A 31 -3.95 -7.71 5.24
CA MET A 31 -2.86 -7.82 4.27
C MET A 31 -3.00 -9.06 3.36
N PRO A 32 -2.59 -8.98 2.09
CA PRO A 32 -2.03 -7.80 1.41
C PRO A 32 -3.09 -6.76 1.04
N SER A 33 -2.76 -5.47 1.20
CA SER A 33 -3.71 -4.39 0.93
C SER A 33 -3.16 -3.24 0.08
N LEU A 34 -4.00 -2.71 -0.81
CA LEU A 34 -3.83 -1.40 -1.45
C LEU A 34 -4.88 -0.44 -0.89
N THR A 35 -4.44 0.51 -0.07
CA THR A 35 -5.31 1.48 0.59
C THR A 35 -5.16 2.87 -0.02
N LEU A 36 -6.27 3.45 -0.48
CA LEU A 36 -6.34 4.85 -0.89
C LEU A 36 -6.82 5.70 0.27
N ILE A 37 -6.02 6.69 0.68
CA ILE A 37 -6.40 7.72 1.66
C ILE A 37 -6.68 9.01 0.90
N ILE A 38 -7.92 9.49 0.96
CA ILE A 38 -8.36 10.66 0.20
C ILE A 38 -8.78 11.75 1.16
N GLY A 39 -8.22 12.93 1.02
CA GLY A 39 -8.60 14.07 1.85
C GLY A 39 -7.87 15.34 1.44
N SER A 40 -8.52 16.47 1.65
CA SER A 40 -7.95 17.80 1.38
C SER A 40 -6.71 18.07 2.24
N VAL A 41 -6.04 19.17 1.97
CA VAL A 41 -4.97 19.67 2.85
C VAL A 41 -5.53 19.85 4.26
N ARG A 42 -4.76 19.42 5.28
CA ARG A 42 -5.14 19.43 6.71
C ARG A 42 -6.31 18.53 7.11
N SER A 43 -6.75 17.61 6.26
CA SER A 43 -7.84 16.67 6.59
C SER A 43 -7.45 15.56 7.58
N GLY A 44 -6.16 15.41 7.89
CA GLY A 44 -5.68 14.39 8.84
C GLY A 44 -4.91 13.22 8.18
N LYS A 45 -4.70 13.19 6.87
CA LYS A 45 -3.98 12.11 6.17
C LYS A 45 -2.65 11.74 6.85
N SER A 46 -1.76 12.72 7.03
CA SER A 46 -0.45 12.46 7.64
C SER A 46 -0.57 12.02 9.10
N ASN A 47 -1.61 12.47 9.82
CA ASN A 47 -1.89 11.97 11.17
C ASN A 47 -2.30 10.50 11.15
N LEU A 48 -3.11 10.09 10.19
CA LEU A 48 -3.49 8.70 9.99
C LEU A 48 -2.26 7.83 9.64
N LEU A 49 -1.35 8.32 8.79
CA LEU A 49 -0.11 7.60 8.46
C LEU A 49 0.78 7.41 9.70
N VAL A 50 0.94 8.42 10.55
CA VAL A 50 1.67 8.27 11.82
C VAL A 50 1.00 7.20 12.70
N ASN A 51 -0.33 7.21 12.83
CA ASN A 51 -1.03 6.18 13.59
C ASN A 51 -0.85 4.80 12.98
N PHE A 52 -0.92 4.64 11.66
CA PHE A 52 -0.75 3.34 11.03
C PHE A 52 0.58 2.68 11.43
N PHE A 53 1.67 3.41 11.47
CA PHE A 53 3.00 2.81 11.65
C PHE A 53 3.64 3.04 13.03
N CYS A 54 3.09 3.95 13.86
CA CYS A 54 3.66 4.25 15.16
C CYS A 54 2.75 3.89 16.35
N ASN A 55 1.48 3.55 16.11
CA ASN A 55 0.53 3.18 17.15
C ASN A 55 0.40 1.67 17.26
N GLU A 56 0.44 1.14 18.49
CA GLU A 56 0.37 -0.29 18.80
C GLU A 56 -0.98 -0.93 18.41
N ASP A 57 -2.06 -0.14 18.42
CA ASP A 57 -3.39 -0.61 18.00
C ASP A 57 -3.52 -0.74 16.46
N PHE A 58 -2.48 -0.37 15.70
CA PHE A 58 -2.46 -0.40 14.24
C PHE A 58 -1.37 -1.36 13.74
N TYR A 59 -0.49 -0.89 12.86
CA TYR A 59 0.53 -1.73 12.21
C TYR A 59 1.95 -1.51 12.76
N LYS A 60 2.10 -0.93 13.95
CA LYS A 60 3.41 -0.76 14.57
C LYS A 60 4.14 -2.11 14.64
N ASP A 61 5.38 -2.13 14.22
CA ASP A 61 6.28 -3.29 14.23
C ASP A 61 5.80 -4.52 13.43
N LYS A 62 4.81 -4.33 12.53
CA LYS A 62 4.30 -5.41 11.67
C LYS A 62 5.09 -5.60 10.37
N PHE A 63 5.88 -4.62 9.98
CA PHE A 63 6.65 -4.67 8.74
C PHE A 63 8.15 -4.63 9.02
N ASP A 64 8.89 -5.51 8.34
CA ASP A 64 10.35 -5.50 8.37
C ASP A 64 10.91 -4.22 7.71
N THR A 65 10.20 -3.71 6.71
CA THR A 65 10.56 -2.46 6.04
C THR A 65 9.33 -1.60 5.79
N VAL A 66 9.43 -0.30 6.14
CA VAL A 66 8.44 0.72 5.76
C VAL A 66 9.17 1.80 4.97
N LYS A 67 8.83 1.93 3.69
CA LYS A 67 9.33 3.00 2.83
C LYS A 67 8.26 4.05 2.58
N ILE A 68 8.59 5.31 2.82
CA ILE A 68 7.67 6.43 2.68
C ILE A 68 8.22 7.41 1.66
N VAL A 69 7.43 7.67 0.62
CA VAL A 69 7.68 8.72 -0.37
C VAL A 69 6.71 9.85 -0.09
N SER A 70 7.19 11.01 0.36
CA SER A 70 6.32 12.15 0.67
C SER A 70 7.02 13.47 0.41
N THR A 71 6.38 14.33 -0.37
CA THR A 71 6.88 15.68 -0.67
C THR A 71 6.82 16.64 0.54
N THR A 72 6.18 16.23 1.63
CA THR A 72 5.95 17.06 2.83
C THR A 72 6.77 16.63 4.04
N LEU A 73 7.70 15.67 3.90
CA LEU A 73 8.50 15.10 4.99
C LEU A 73 9.20 16.13 5.88
N HIS A 74 9.69 17.21 5.28
CA HIS A 74 10.48 18.21 5.98
C HIS A 74 9.66 19.42 6.44
N THR A 75 8.40 19.51 6.02
CA THR A 75 7.58 20.72 6.21
C THR A 75 6.72 20.70 7.46
N ASP A 76 6.43 19.52 8.00
CA ASP A 76 5.59 19.38 9.20
C ASP A 76 6.18 18.42 10.26
N ASN A 77 5.64 18.49 11.47
CA ASN A 77 6.10 17.65 12.59
C ASN A 77 5.81 16.17 12.37
N LYS A 78 4.77 15.82 11.61
CA LYS A 78 4.37 14.44 11.35
C LYS A 78 5.32 13.78 10.36
N GLY A 79 5.71 14.52 9.31
CA GLY A 79 6.77 14.10 8.40
C GLY A 79 8.09 13.86 9.12
N LYS A 80 8.47 14.74 10.06
CA LYS A 80 9.68 14.55 10.89
C LYS A 80 9.61 13.32 11.76
N ILE A 81 8.44 12.98 12.33
CA ILE A 81 8.26 11.74 13.10
C ILE A 81 8.47 10.55 12.20
N LEU A 82 7.82 10.50 11.04
CA LEU A 82 7.96 9.40 10.08
C LEU A 82 9.42 9.26 9.61
N ASN A 83 10.07 10.36 9.27
CA ASN A 83 11.46 10.36 8.80
C ASN A 83 12.48 9.91 9.86
N LYS A 84 12.12 10.00 11.15
CA LYS A 84 12.97 9.51 12.24
C LYS A 84 12.94 7.99 12.38
N HIS A 85 11.84 7.35 12.01
CA HIS A 85 11.59 5.94 12.28
C HIS A 85 11.65 5.06 11.04
N PHE A 86 11.49 5.62 9.82
CA PHE A 86 11.33 4.86 8.59
C PHE A 86 12.25 5.34 7.48
N ASP A 87 12.42 4.50 6.45
CA ASP A 87 13.13 4.88 5.22
C ASP A 87 12.26 5.85 4.40
N CYS A 88 12.59 7.13 4.45
CA CYS A 88 11.82 8.19 3.84
C CYS A 88 12.59 8.91 2.73
N VAL A 89 11.88 9.21 1.63
CA VAL A 89 12.39 10.02 0.51
C VAL A 89 11.38 11.13 0.17
N ASP A 90 11.88 12.28 -0.23
CA ASP A 90 11.08 13.49 -0.48
C ASP A 90 10.55 13.62 -1.91
N HIS A 91 10.98 12.77 -2.80
CA HIS A 91 10.52 12.72 -4.18
C HIS A 91 10.34 11.28 -4.65
N TYR A 92 9.46 11.10 -5.62
CA TYR A 92 9.26 9.82 -6.28
C TYR A 92 10.16 9.71 -7.51
N ASP A 93 10.75 8.52 -7.66
CA ASP A 93 11.43 8.05 -8.86
C ASP A 93 10.95 6.63 -9.16
N ASP A 94 10.79 6.28 -10.44
CA ASP A 94 10.40 4.93 -10.87
C ASP A 94 11.42 3.88 -10.41
N GLN A 95 12.67 4.26 -10.15
CA GLN A 95 13.72 3.40 -9.60
C GLN A 95 13.33 2.82 -8.24
N ILE A 96 12.53 3.54 -7.44
CA ILE A 96 12.01 3.04 -6.14
C ILE A 96 11.22 1.74 -6.34
N ILE A 97 10.33 1.71 -7.35
CA ILE A 97 9.54 0.51 -7.65
C ILE A 97 10.43 -0.62 -8.16
N GLU A 98 11.38 -0.31 -9.03
CA GLU A 98 12.30 -1.33 -9.58
C GLU A 98 13.20 -1.91 -8.49
N ASP A 99 13.70 -1.09 -7.56
CA ASP A 99 14.50 -1.56 -6.43
C ASP A 99 13.69 -2.46 -5.48
N ILE A 100 12.44 -2.10 -5.20
CA ILE A 100 11.53 -2.95 -4.42
C ILE A 100 11.33 -4.29 -5.11
N LYS A 101 10.97 -4.29 -6.40
CA LYS A 101 10.76 -5.51 -7.18
C LYS A 101 12.00 -6.39 -7.17
N LYS A 102 13.16 -5.82 -7.45
CA LYS A 102 14.44 -6.53 -7.48
C LYS A 102 14.79 -7.10 -6.10
N GLY A 103 14.65 -6.30 -5.05
CA GLY A 103 14.96 -6.72 -3.67
C GLY A 103 14.04 -7.85 -3.22
N GLN A 104 12.74 -7.71 -3.41
CA GLN A 104 11.75 -8.68 -2.96
C GLN A 104 11.76 -9.98 -3.77
N SER A 105 12.08 -9.92 -5.08
CA SER A 105 12.16 -11.11 -5.94
C SER A 105 13.35 -12.03 -5.65
N GLN A 106 14.23 -11.66 -4.71
CA GLN A 106 15.35 -12.51 -4.28
C GLN A 106 14.94 -13.57 -3.25
N PHE A 107 13.74 -13.45 -2.71
CA PHE A 107 13.21 -14.34 -1.68
C PHE A 107 12.11 -15.23 -2.23
N GLU A 108 11.96 -16.42 -1.68
CA GLU A 108 10.77 -17.24 -1.86
C GLU A 108 9.59 -16.61 -1.09
N ASP A 109 8.36 -16.86 -1.53
CA ASP A 109 7.17 -16.16 -1.00
C ASP A 109 7.03 -16.26 0.54
N ASN A 110 7.40 -17.41 1.12
CA ASN A 110 7.29 -17.63 2.58
C ASN A 110 8.41 -16.95 3.40
N ASP A 111 9.57 -16.69 2.79
CA ASP A 111 10.75 -16.11 3.46
C ASP A 111 10.91 -14.62 3.13
N ARG A 112 10.03 -14.08 2.30
CA ARG A 112 10.08 -12.68 1.87
C ARG A 112 9.85 -11.75 3.06
N PRO A 113 10.73 -10.75 3.30
CA PRO A 113 10.52 -9.73 4.32
C PRO A 113 9.20 -8.97 4.08
N THR A 114 8.46 -8.70 5.16
CA THR A 114 7.24 -7.90 5.07
C THR A 114 7.56 -6.45 4.73
N TYR A 115 6.85 -5.89 3.75
CA TYR A 115 7.16 -4.59 3.21
C TYR A 115 5.93 -3.70 3.08
N ALA A 116 6.03 -2.45 3.58
CA ALA A 116 5.04 -1.41 3.37
C ALA A 116 5.61 -0.28 2.51
N LEU A 117 4.88 0.12 1.47
CA LEU A 117 5.16 1.30 0.65
C LEU A 117 4.07 2.34 0.84
N VAL A 118 4.46 3.56 1.19
CA VAL A 118 3.56 4.70 1.32
C VAL A 118 3.93 5.77 0.30
N MET A 119 2.95 6.23 -0.46
CA MET A 119 3.04 7.39 -1.36
C MET A 119 2.12 8.50 -0.84
N ASP A 120 2.67 9.53 -0.22
CA ASP A 120 1.93 10.64 0.38
C ASP A 120 2.10 11.93 -0.42
N ASP A 121 1.00 12.40 -0.99
CA ASP A 121 0.89 13.62 -1.81
C ASP A 121 1.89 13.69 -3.01
N VAL A 122 2.43 12.54 -3.46
CA VAL A 122 3.32 12.46 -4.63
C VAL A 122 2.57 12.42 -5.96
N LEU A 123 1.27 12.11 -5.93
CA LEU A 123 0.44 12.00 -7.13
C LEU A 123 -0.01 13.39 -7.62
N THR A 124 0.79 14.03 -8.43
CA THR A 124 0.40 15.20 -9.22
C THR A 124 -0.46 14.78 -10.42
N LYS A 125 -1.04 15.75 -11.16
CA LYS A 125 -1.82 15.48 -12.37
C LYS A 125 -1.04 14.68 -13.42
N ASP A 126 0.24 14.90 -13.54
CA ASP A 126 1.11 14.21 -14.48
C ASP A 126 1.44 12.78 -13.98
N PHE A 127 1.52 12.61 -12.68
CA PHE A 127 1.79 11.32 -12.05
C PHE A 127 0.61 10.34 -12.19
N SER A 128 -0.63 10.83 -12.28
CA SER A 128 -1.80 9.97 -12.52
C SER A 128 -1.72 9.17 -13.83
N LYS A 129 -0.83 9.57 -14.74
CA LYS A 129 -0.52 8.89 -15.99
C LYS A 129 0.74 8.04 -15.93
N ASN A 130 1.44 8.01 -14.78
CA ASN A 130 2.63 7.20 -14.61
C ASN A 130 2.27 5.72 -14.73
N ASN A 131 2.81 5.08 -15.75
CA ASN A 131 2.55 3.69 -16.05
C ASN A 131 3.20 2.76 -15.00
N ALA A 132 4.38 3.08 -14.48
CA ALA A 132 5.09 2.24 -13.51
C ALA A 132 4.25 2.05 -12.23
N VAL A 133 3.77 3.14 -11.62
CA VAL A 133 2.90 3.09 -10.44
C VAL A 133 1.58 2.39 -10.74
N SER A 134 0.97 2.69 -11.89
CA SER A 134 -0.29 2.07 -12.29
C SER A 134 -0.14 0.57 -12.49
N PHE A 135 0.91 0.12 -13.17
CA PHE A 135 1.20 -1.31 -13.34
C PHE A 135 1.59 -1.97 -12.01
N PHE A 136 2.38 -1.31 -11.18
CA PHE A 136 2.74 -1.84 -9.88
C PHE A 136 1.50 -2.08 -9.00
N SER A 137 0.52 -1.17 -9.03
CA SER A 137 -0.73 -1.32 -8.28
C SER A 137 -1.53 -2.58 -8.64
N THR A 138 -1.36 -3.13 -9.83
CA THR A 138 -2.03 -4.37 -10.25
C THR A 138 -1.34 -5.63 -9.75
N ARG A 139 -0.07 -5.52 -9.36
CA ARG A 139 0.81 -6.65 -9.03
C ARG A 139 1.52 -6.50 -7.69
N PHE A 140 1.22 -5.46 -6.92
CA PHE A 140 1.94 -5.11 -5.69
C PHE A 140 2.06 -6.30 -4.73
N ARG A 141 1.00 -7.12 -4.61
CA ARG A 141 0.93 -8.28 -3.72
C ARG A 141 2.03 -9.33 -3.95
N HIS A 142 2.63 -9.35 -5.13
CA HIS A 142 3.78 -10.22 -5.42
C HIS A 142 5.10 -9.69 -4.86
N TYR A 143 5.12 -8.45 -4.38
CA TYR A 143 6.35 -7.78 -3.93
C TYR A 143 6.22 -7.19 -2.53
N ILE A 144 5.06 -6.64 -2.17
CA ILE A 144 4.83 -5.96 -0.90
C ILE A 144 3.48 -6.34 -0.31
N ASP A 145 3.35 -6.15 1.01
CA ASP A 145 2.15 -6.53 1.75
C ASP A 145 1.21 -5.35 1.95
N CYS A 146 1.75 -4.16 2.18
CA CYS A 146 0.97 -2.94 2.39
C CYS A 146 1.36 -1.87 1.37
N TYR A 147 0.38 -1.40 0.60
CA TYR A 147 0.56 -0.27 -0.31
C TYR A 147 -0.43 0.82 0.02
N ILE A 148 0.04 1.96 0.48
CA ILE A 148 -0.80 3.12 0.82
C ILE A 148 -0.52 4.25 -0.15
N ILE A 149 -1.58 4.80 -0.73
CA ILE A 149 -1.53 5.98 -1.59
C ILE A 149 -2.43 7.05 -1.00
N ALA A 150 -1.82 8.13 -0.48
CA ALA A 150 -2.53 9.26 0.09
C ALA A 150 -2.58 10.41 -0.92
N VAL A 151 -3.78 10.90 -1.20
CA VAL A 151 -4.01 11.94 -2.22
C VAL A 151 -5.03 12.97 -1.75
N GLN A 152 -4.99 14.15 -2.37
CA GLN A 152 -5.96 15.21 -2.07
C GLN A 152 -7.30 15.01 -2.80
N SER A 153 -7.30 14.32 -3.92
CA SER A 153 -8.49 14.11 -4.74
C SER A 153 -8.51 12.72 -5.35
N PHE A 154 -9.68 12.08 -5.34
CA PHE A 154 -9.88 10.79 -6.00
C PHE A 154 -9.57 10.83 -7.51
N ARG A 155 -9.73 11.99 -8.14
CA ARG A 155 -9.42 12.19 -9.56
C ARG A 155 -7.91 12.19 -9.85
N ALA A 156 -7.08 12.42 -8.85
CA ALA A 156 -5.61 12.35 -9.01
C ALA A 156 -5.10 10.92 -9.20
N VAL A 157 -5.93 9.93 -8.88
CA VAL A 157 -5.57 8.50 -8.96
C VAL A 157 -6.07 7.93 -10.28
N SER A 158 -5.23 7.16 -10.99
CA SER A 158 -5.61 6.51 -12.25
C SER A 158 -6.74 5.49 -12.03
N GLY A 159 -7.54 5.22 -13.08
CA GLY A 159 -8.58 4.19 -13.02
C GLY A 159 -8.01 2.81 -12.64
N MET A 160 -6.82 2.51 -13.12
CA MET A 160 -6.13 1.23 -12.82
C MET A 160 -5.86 1.09 -11.32
N ILE A 161 -5.31 2.11 -10.67
CA ILE A 161 -5.06 2.10 -9.23
C ILE A 161 -6.37 2.00 -8.45
N ARG A 162 -7.39 2.79 -8.84
CA ARG A 162 -8.71 2.76 -8.16
C ARG A 162 -9.38 1.39 -8.20
N ASN A 163 -9.29 0.71 -9.34
CA ASN A 163 -9.91 -0.60 -9.52
C ASN A 163 -9.18 -1.73 -8.78
N ASN A 164 -7.92 -1.51 -8.41
CA ASN A 164 -7.13 -2.47 -7.62
C ASN A 164 -7.07 -2.12 -6.12
N ALA A 165 -7.61 -0.97 -5.72
CA ALA A 165 -7.68 -0.61 -4.32
C ALA A 165 -8.59 -1.58 -3.55
N THR A 166 -8.05 -2.17 -2.49
CA THR A 166 -8.81 -3.05 -1.58
C THR A 166 -9.58 -2.23 -0.55
N ASN A 167 -9.08 -1.04 -0.23
CA ASN A 167 -9.67 -0.15 0.76
C ASN A 167 -9.61 1.31 0.30
N ILE A 168 -10.64 2.08 0.64
CA ILE A 168 -10.71 3.52 0.39
C ILE A 168 -11.16 4.21 1.66
N THR A 169 -10.29 5.07 2.19
CA THR A 169 -10.55 5.88 3.39
C THR A 169 -10.65 7.35 3.01
N LYS A 170 -11.67 8.03 3.50
CA LYS A 170 -11.84 9.47 3.31
C LYS A 170 -11.61 10.19 4.64
N CYS A 171 -10.64 11.11 4.64
CA CYS A 171 -10.35 12.00 5.76
C CYS A 171 -11.02 13.37 5.57
#